data_6680e1ca4b7220c5d04fb6b9aa13baf2
#
_entry.id   6680e1ca4b7220c5d04fb6b9aa13baf2
#
_cell.length_a   1.000
_cell.length_b   1.000
_cell.length_c   1.000
_cell.angle_alpha   90.00
_cell.angle_beta   90.00
_cell.angle_gamma   90.00
#
_symmetry.space_group_name_H-M   'P 1'
#
loop_
_entity.id
_entity.type
_entity.pdbx_description
1 polymer ?
#
loop_
_entity_poly.entity_id
_entity_poly.type
_entity_poly.pdbx_seq_one_letter_code
_entity_poly.pdbx_strand_id
1 'polypeptide(L)'
;MKLVSVVLDIPTQALDSTFTYVAIENEKDRIFFSKLVAQDLAQNQEKAEGRIDPKRHQDNTQQQPTQISLDDLFGSQSSKVLRDGLPDDGSPDNDSPDSSSRENSALKNSLDSERRISVLDAECLEVGCAVLVPFGHRSAVGFVVGIAPFAPGDSFPEDIKPNQLKEIKEVLSKPYFTEIGARCAAFMAERYIAPFSSSIRLFMPPGGIPRVEYLEGTWQLTKPLIHEVDERWVIRLDAADSFIPRKGAVKQQRVLEALRQGDLRVSELTAEYGSLSSTLSSLEKKGVIRIEQRRRLRSPEDQSEVFSARTKVKPLLTQDQHRALSVIENVAAAQAGEVVLIDGVTGSGKTEVYLCAIEQALAQGKGAIVLVPEISLTPQTVARFRGRFGDMVAVLHSRMSQGERYDQWDAIRNGVSRVVVGARSALFAPLKQVGIIVIDEEHESSYKQDQAPRYVTRDVAQWLAREHGAVLVLGSATPSLEALERCACDPTWHKVEMPNRANGK
;
A
#
# COMPACT_ATOMS: atom_id res chain seq x y z
N MET A 1 -7.11 -18.01 -19.42
CA MET A 1 -7.18 -18.17 -17.94
C MET A 1 -5.82 -17.87 -17.35
N LYS A 2 -5.75 -17.47 -16.10
CA LYS A 2 -4.48 -17.17 -15.41
C LYS A 2 -4.37 -18.04 -14.15
N LEU A 3 -3.18 -18.56 -13.86
CA LEU A 3 -2.83 -19.10 -12.56
C LEU A 3 -2.34 -17.95 -11.67
N VAL A 4 -2.86 -17.84 -10.47
CA VAL A 4 -2.63 -16.70 -9.58
C VAL A 4 -2.08 -17.19 -8.25
N SER A 5 -0.88 -16.78 -7.93
CA SER A 5 -0.27 -17.03 -6.62
C SER A 5 -0.73 -15.97 -5.62
N VAL A 6 -1.31 -16.40 -4.51
CA VAL A 6 -1.93 -15.55 -3.50
C VAL A 6 -1.35 -15.86 -2.12
N VAL A 7 -0.98 -14.82 -1.38
CA VAL A 7 -0.65 -14.92 0.06
C VAL A 7 -1.86 -14.48 0.85
N LEU A 8 -2.30 -15.31 1.79
CA LEU A 8 -3.46 -15.00 2.64
C LEU A 8 -3.09 -14.03 3.76
N ASP A 9 -4.01 -13.12 4.06
CA ASP A 9 -3.87 -12.18 5.19
C ASP A 9 -4.22 -12.88 6.53
N ILE A 10 -3.50 -13.99 6.81
CA ILE A 10 -3.67 -14.79 8.04
C ILE A 10 -2.31 -14.88 8.73
N PRO A 11 -2.14 -14.33 9.93
CA PRO A 11 -0.84 -14.24 10.62
C PRO A 11 -0.50 -15.52 11.37
N THR A 12 -0.52 -16.68 10.70
CA THR A 12 -0.10 -17.96 11.31
C THR A 12 1.01 -18.60 10.50
N GLN A 13 2.07 -19.08 11.16
CA GLN A 13 3.18 -19.77 10.49
C GLN A 13 2.74 -21.01 9.70
N ALA A 14 1.69 -21.69 10.15
CA ALA A 14 1.15 -22.88 9.47
C ALA A 14 0.55 -22.58 8.09
N LEU A 15 0.25 -21.32 7.78
CA LEU A 15 -0.34 -20.86 6.52
C LEU A 15 0.58 -19.89 5.78
N ASP A 16 1.85 -19.85 6.14
CA ASP A 16 2.86 -18.96 5.54
C ASP A 16 3.39 -19.53 4.23
N SER A 17 2.48 -19.78 3.31
CA SER A 17 2.77 -20.25 1.97
C SER A 17 1.93 -19.50 0.94
N THR A 18 2.36 -19.55 -0.31
CA THR A 18 1.56 -19.11 -1.43
C THR A 18 0.55 -20.19 -1.80
N PHE A 19 -0.68 -19.76 -2.06
CA PHE A 19 -1.74 -20.61 -2.57
C PHE A 19 -1.99 -20.28 -4.03
N THR A 20 -2.19 -21.30 -4.87
CA THR A 20 -2.49 -21.10 -6.28
C THR A 20 -3.99 -21.14 -6.51
N TYR A 21 -4.50 -20.14 -7.18
CA TYR A 21 -5.88 -19.99 -7.60
C TYR A 21 -5.96 -19.81 -9.11
N VAL A 22 -7.16 -19.85 -9.66
CA VAL A 22 -7.42 -19.53 -11.06
C VAL A 22 -8.22 -18.24 -11.18
N ALA A 23 -7.87 -17.41 -12.15
CA ALA A 23 -8.69 -16.30 -12.61
C ALA A 23 -9.29 -16.67 -13.97
N ILE A 24 -10.61 -16.68 -14.04
CA ILE A 24 -11.40 -16.99 -15.23
C ILE A 24 -11.92 -15.67 -15.78
N GLU A 25 -11.46 -15.31 -16.99
CA GLU A 25 -11.78 -14.01 -17.60
C GLU A 25 -13.04 -14.05 -18.47
N ASN A 26 -13.37 -15.25 -19.01
CA ASN A 26 -14.49 -15.39 -19.93
C ASN A 26 -15.06 -16.83 -19.92
N GLU A 27 -16.18 -17.02 -20.62
CA GLU A 27 -16.88 -18.31 -20.69
C GLU A 27 -16.06 -19.43 -21.37
N LYS A 28 -15.17 -19.08 -22.30
CA LYS A 28 -14.26 -20.06 -22.93
C LYS A 28 -13.26 -20.62 -21.93
N ASP A 29 -12.71 -19.77 -21.09
CA ASP A 29 -11.81 -20.16 -20.00
C ASP A 29 -12.54 -21.03 -18.97
N ARG A 30 -13.80 -20.72 -18.66
CA ARG A 30 -14.63 -21.51 -17.74
C ARG A 30 -14.87 -22.92 -18.29
N ILE A 31 -15.21 -23.03 -19.56
CA ILE A 31 -15.38 -24.33 -20.22
C ILE A 31 -14.06 -25.10 -20.26
N PHE A 32 -12.96 -24.42 -20.54
CA PHE A 32 -11.63 -25.03 -20.57
C PHE A 32 -11.23 -25.56 -19.19
N PHE A 33 -11.37 -24.76 -18.13
CA PHE A 33 -11.06 -25.17 -16.77
C PHE A 33 -11.93 -26.35 -16.31
N SER A 34 -13.24 -26.33 -16.59
CA SER A 34 -14.16 -27.43 -16.27
C SER A 34 -13.74 -28.75 -16.93
N LYS A 35 -13.26 -28.71 -18.18
CA LYS A 35 -12.74 -29.92 -18.88
C LYS A 35 -11.45 -30.42 -18.22
N LEU A 36 -10.53 -29.53 -17.86
CA LEU A 36 -9.29 -29.92 -17.16
C LEU A 36 -9.55 -30.62 -15.84
N VAL A 37 -10.45 -30.10 -15.03
CA VAL A 37 -10.84 -30.71 -13.74
C VAL A 37 -11.49 -32.07 -13.96
N ALA A 38 -12.34 -32.21 -14.95
CA ALA A 38 -12.98 -33.51 -15.29
C ALA A 38 -11.95 -34.56 -15.76
N GLN A 39 -10.98 -34.16 -16.57
CA GLN A 39 -9.90 -35.03 -17.01
C GLN A 39 -9.01 -35.51 -15.84
N ASP A 40 -8.62 -34.61 -14.94
CA ASP A 40 -7.82 -34.95 -13.76
C ASP A 40 -8.57 -35.91 -12.82
N LEU A 41 -9.87 -35.70 -12.61
CA LEU A 41 -10.71 -36.61 -11.81
C LEU A 41 -10.82 -38.00 -12.45
N ALA A 42 -11.01 -38.09 -13.76
CA ALA A 42 -11.08 -39.36 -14.49
C ALA A 42 -9.75 -40.14 -14.39
N GLN A 43 -8.61 -39.48 -14.60
CA GLN A 43 -7.29 -40.10 -14.46
C GLN A 43 -7.00 -40.56 -13.02
N ASN A 44 -7.48 -39.84 -12.01
CA ASN A 44 -7.32 -40.25 -10.62
C ASN A 44 -8.22 -41.45 -10.27
N GLN A 45 -9.41 -41.57 -10.87
CA GLN A 45 -10.28 -42.77 -10.74
C GLN A 45 -9.66 -43.99 -11.39
N GLU A 46 -9.16 -43.90 -12.63
CA GLU A 46 -8.45 -44.99 -13.31
C GLU A 46 -7.21 -45.47 -12.51
N LYS A 47 -6.44 -44.55 -11.92
CA LYS A 47 -5.31 -44.91 -11.06
C LYS A 47 -5.73 -45.56 -9.75
N ALA A 48 -6.90 -45.25 -9.22
CA ALA A 48 -7.46 -45.89 -8.02
C ALA A 48 -7.99 -47.29 -8.33
N GLU A 49 -8.68 -47.47 -9.46
CA GLU A 49 -9.21 -48.76 -9.91
C GLU A 49 -8.09 -49.72 -10.37
N GLY A 50 -7.03 -49.23 -11.00
CA GLY A 50 -5.85 -50.00 -11.38
C GLY A 50 -4.97 -50.49 -10.22
N ARG A 51 -5.22 -50.06 -8.99
CA ARG A 51 -4.53 -50.49 -7.75
C ARG A 51 -5.28 -51.55 -6.98
N ILE A 52 -6.45 -52.03 -7.43
CA ILE A 52 -7.17 -53.11 -6.80
C ILE A 52 -6.57 -54.45 -7.32
N ASP A 53 -5.55 -54.94 -6.61
CA ASP A 53 -5.02 -56.31 -6.77
C ASP A 53 -6.05 -57.28 -6.17
N PRO A 54 -6.64 -58.22 -6.96
CA PRO A 54 -7.73 -59.07 -6.50
C PRO A 54 -7.33 -60.13 -5.47
N LYS A 55 -6.11 -60.13 -4.92
CA LYS A 55 -5.58 -61.16 -4.01
C LYS A 55 -5.34 -60.70 -2.56
N ARG A 56 -5.95 -59.61 -2.08
CA ARG A 56 -5.93 -59.24 -0.67
C ARG A 56 -7.34 -59.09 -0.07
N HIS A 57 -8.06 -60.19 -0.07
CA HIS A 57 -9.18 -60.35 0.88
C HIS A 57 -8.71 -61.36 1.94
N GLN A 58 -8.18 -60.86 3.02
CA GLN A 58 -8.35 -61.35 4.39
C GLN A 58 -7.46 -60.49 5.32
N ASP A 59 -8.11 -60.01 6.39
CA ASP A 59 -7.54 -59.33 7.53
C ASP A 59 -7.04 -57.88 7.34
N ASN A 60 -7.93 -56.92 7.58
CA ASN A 60 -7.79 -56.00 8.70
C ASN A 60 -9.01 -55.05 8.78
N THR A 61 -9.85 -55.37 9.72
CA THR A 61 -10.77 -54.42 10.36
C THR A 61 -9.95 -53.36 11.09
N GLN A 62 -10.37 -52.10 10.94
CA GLN A 62 -9.94 -50.95 11.72
C GLN A 62 -8.59 -50.30 11.34
N GLN A 63 -8.69 -49.35 10.44
CA GLN A 63 -8.10 -48.00 10.61
C GLN A 63 -8.64 -47.10 9.48
N GLN A 64 -9.65 -46.33 9.82
CA GLN A 64 -10.06 -45.14 9.01
C GLN A 64 -8.90 -44.16 9.04
N PRO A 65 -8.56 -43.52 7.89
CA PRO A 65 -7.63 -42.42 7.90
C PRO A 65 -8.28 -41.28 8.69
N THR A 66 -7.66 -40.88 9.77
CA THR A 66 -8.03 -39.73 10.60
C THR A 66 -7.98 -38.51 9.72
N GLN A 67 -9.13 -38.04 9.26
CA GLN A 67 -9.28 -36.68 8.79
C GLN A 67 -9.02 -35.79 10.01
N ILE A 68 -7.87 -35.13 10.02
CA ILE A 68 -7.59 -34.08 11.00
C ILE A 68 -8.56 -32.95 10.66
N SER A 69 -9.61 -32.83 11.47
CA SER A 69 -10.57 -31.74 11.41
C SER A 69 -9.84 -30.43 11.70
N LEU A 70 -10.16 -29.37 10.97
CA LEU A 70 -9.68 -28.02 11.29
C LEU A 70 -10.04 -27.60 12.73
N ASP A 71 -11.04 -28.20 13.33
CA ASP A 71 -11.43 -28.00 14.73
C ASP A 71 -10.40 -28.60 15.70
N ASP A 72 -9.67 -29.65 15.30
CA ASP A 72 -8.58 -30.25 16.09
C ASP A 72 -7.30 -29.40 16.04
N LEU A 73 -7.11 -28.56 15.00
CA LEU A 73 -6.01 -27.61 14.88
C LEU A 73 -6.25 -26.29 15.64
N PHE A 74 -7.50 -25.96 15.92
CA PHE A 74 -7.92 -24.78 16.66
C PHE A 74 -8.53 -25.14 18.03
N GLY A 75 -7.84 -26.04 18.75
CA GLY A 75 -8.24 -26.55 20.03
C GLY A 75 -8.91 -25.52 20.92
N SER A 76 -10.00 -25.94 21.51
CA SER A 76 -10.93 -25.35 22.47
C SER A 76 -10.29 -24.64 23.68
N GLN A 77 -9.32 -23.75 23.49
CA GLN A 77 -8.72 -22.98 24.58
C GLN A 77 -9.03 -21.48 24.58
N SER A 78 -9.85 -20.98 23.66
CA SER A 78 -10.21 -19.55 23.61
C SER A 78 -11.57 -19.18 24.21
N SER A 79 -12.26 -20.10 24.85
CA SER A 79 -13.61 -19.82 25.42
C SER A 79 -13.68 -19.88 26.94
N LYS A 80 -12.56 -19.81 27.67
CA LYS A 80 -12.55 -19.91 29.13
C LYS A 80 -11.90 -18.79 29.93
N VAL A 81 -11.55 -17.68 29.30
CA VAL A 81 -11.08 -16.49 30.04
C VAL A 81 -11.86 -15.28 29.52
N LEU A 82 -13.05 -15.06 30.05
CA LEU A 82 -13.77 -13.77 30.15
C LEU A 82 -15.21 -14.04 30.61
N ARG A 83 -15.34 -14.66 31.77
CA ARG A 83 -16.57 -14.62 32.59
C ARG A 83 -16.15 -14.62 34.05
N ASP A 84 -15.78 -13.47 34.54
CA ASP A 84 -15.90 -13.10 35.95
C ASP A 84 -15.72 -11.58 36.07
N GLY A 85 -16.77 -10.92 36.51
CA GLY A 85 -16.68 -9.60 37.12
C GLY A 85 -17.32 -8.43 36.41
N LEU A 86 -18.65 -8.34 36.36
CA LEU A 86 -19.35 -7.06 36.49
C LEU A 86 -20.64 -7.27 37.29
N PRO A 87 -20.94 -6.40 38.23
CA PRO A 87 -22.12 -6.56 39.12
C PRO A 87 -23.41 -6.08 38.45
N ASP A 88 -24.45 -6.80 38.84
CA ASP A 88 -25.86 -6.58 38.60
C ASP A 88 -26.32 -5.23 39.20
N ASP A 89 -27.04 -4.42 38.45
CA ASP A 89 -27.89 -3.38 38.98
C ASP A 89 -29.13 -3.16 38.12
N GLY A 90 -30.25 -3.36 38.76
CA GLY A 90 -31.67 -3.27 38.68
C GLY A 90 -32.32 -2.48 37.53
N SER A 91 -33.36 -3.15 37.02
CA SER A 91 -34.51 -2.56 36.33
C SER A 91 -35.32 -1.63 37.26
N PRO A 92 -36.26 -0.80 36.75
CA PRO A 92 -37.50 -1.28 36.14
C PRO A 92 -38.14 -0.39 35.02
N ASP A 93 -38.96 -1.08 34.22
CA ASP A 93 -40.24 -0.74 33.57
C ASP A 93 -40.62 0.70 33.16
N ASN A 94 -41.00 0.91 31.87
CA ASN A 94 -42.39 1.09 31.43
C ASN A 94 -42.57 1.58 30.00
N ASP A 95 -43.56 0.91 29.36
CA ASP A 95 -44.57 1.39 28.38
C ASP A 95 -44.18 2.05 27.02
N SER A 96 -44.34 1.25 25.99
CA SER A 96 -45.24 1.29 24.77
C SER A 96 -45.60 2.62 24.07
N PRO A 97 -46.19 2.57 22.87
CA PRO A 97 -45.57 2.45 21.58
C PRO A 97 -45.89 3.68 20.69
N ASP A 98 -45.09 3.96 19.64
CA ASP A 98 -45.72 4.42 18.38
C ASP A 98 -44.71 4.66 17.21
N SER A 99 -45.18 4.28 16.03
CA SER A 99 -45.01 4.89 14.73
C SER A 99 -43.65 5.45 14.31
N SER A 100 -42.67 4.55 13.94
CA SER A 100 -41.54 4.97 13.06
C SER A 100 -40.99 3.86 12.15
N SER A 101 -41.84 2.90 11.74
CA SER A 101 -41.41 1.73 10.96
C SER A 101 -41.29 1.96 9.44
N ARG A 102 -41.52 3.16 8.91
CA ARG A 102 -41.42 3.45 7.47
C ARG A 102 -40.21 4.31 7.06
N GLU A 103 -39.61 5.06 7.95
CA GLU A 103 -38.42 5.86 7.63
C GLU A 103 -37.10 5.06 7.81
N ASN A 104 -37.10 4.02 8.66
CA ASN A 104 -35.92 3.18 8.87
C ASN A 104 -35.58 2.22 7.73
N SER A 105 -36.51 1.91 6.83
CA SER A 105 -36.23 1.03 5.67
C SER A 105 -35.52 1.78 4.54
N ALA A 106 -35.80 3.06 4.36
CA ALA A 106 -35.13 3.88 3.35
C ALA A 106 -33.69 4.26 3.78
N LEU A 107 -33.47 4.51 5.08
CA LEU A 107 -32.14 4.74 5.63
C LEU A 107 -31.27 3.46 5.67
N LYS A 108 -31.86 2.30 5.96
CA LYS A 108 -31.14 1.01 5.87
C LYS A 108 -30.72 0.70 4.44
N ASN A 109 -31.59 0.92 3.45
CA ASN A 109 -31.24 0.68 2.04
C ASN A 109 -30.20 1.67 1.49
N SER A 110 -30.12 2.90 1.99
CA SER A 110 -29.06 3.84 1.61
C SER A 110 -27.73 3.50 2.29
N LEU A 111 -27.74 3.02 3.54
CA LEU A 111 -26.55 2.55 4.24
C LEU A 111 -26.01 1.23 3.67
N ASP A 112 -26.87 0.34 3.17
CA ASP A 112 -26.45 -0.90 2.52
C ASP A 112 -25.87 -0.66 1.10
N SER A 113 -26.30 0.37 0.38
CA SER A 113 -25.70 0.74 -0.92
C SER A 113 -24.30 1.37 -0.77
N GLU A 114 -24.01 2.07 0.33
CA GLU A 114 -22.69 2.61 0.63
C GLU A 114 -21.70 1.56 1.17
N ARG A 115 -22.18 0.40 1.62
CA ARG A 115 -21.34 -0.67 2.17
C ARG A 115 -20.74 -1.60 1.12
N ARG A 116 -21.16 -1.55 -0.15
CA ARG A 116 -20.58 -2.39 -1.20
C ARG A 116 -19.24 -1.82 -1.65
N ILE A 117 -18.16 -2.60 -1.45
CA ILE A 117 -16.88 -2.35 -2.09
C ILE A 117 -17.13 -2.48 -3.60
N SER A 118 -16.64 -1.51 -4.38
CA SER A 118 -16.73 -1.60 -5.84
C SER A 118 -15.91 -2.82 -6.29
N VAL A 119 -16.60 -3.83 -6.79
CA VAL A 119 -15.96 -5.01 -7.38
C VAL A 119 -15.28 -4.54 -8.66
N LEU A 120 -13.97 -4.75 -8.74
CA LEU A 120 -13.20 -4.53 -9.96
C LEU A 120 -13.35 -5.76 -10.85
N ASP A 121 -13.44 -5.54 -12.17
CA ASP A 121 -13.49 -6.65 -13.12
C ASP A 121 -12.22 -7.50 -13.07
N ALA A 122 -12.33 -8.80 -13.34
CA ALA A 122 -11.19 -9.74 -13.36
C ALA A 122 -10.10 -9.33 -14.37
N GLU A 123 -10.44 -8.50 -15.36
CA GLU A 123 -9.49 -7.91 -16.32
C GLU A 123 -8.46 -6.98 -15.64
N CYS A 124 -8.81 -6.42 -14.47
CA CYS A 124 -7.94 -5.52 -13.69
C CYS A 124 -7.02 -6.28 -12.70
N LEU A 125 -6.91 -7.59 -12.80
CA LEU A 125 -6.09 -8.38 -11.90
C LEU A 125 -4.60 -8.22 -12.20
N GLU A 126 -3.88 -7.65 -11.24
CA GLU A 126 -2.42 -7.41 -11.28
C GLU A 126 -1.76 -7.88 -9.99
N VAL A 127 -0.43 -8.08 -10.04
CA VAL A 127 0.35 -8.31 -8.82
C VAL A 127 0.19 -7.12 -7.88
N GLY A 128 -0.06 -7.40 -6.60
CA GLY A 128 -0.32 -6.38 -5.60
C GLY A 128 -1.80 -6.13 -5.29
N CYS A 129 -2.72 -6.65 -6.09
CA CYS A 129 -4.16 -6.56 -5.80
C CYS A 129 -4.54 -7.36 -4.56
N ALA A 130 -5.47 -6.84 -3.76
CA ALA A 130 -6.20 -7.63 -2.79
C ALA A 130 -7.33 -8.39 -3.49
N VAL A 131 -7.52 -9.64 -3.12
CA VAL A 131 -8.53 -10.54 -3.70
C VAL A 131 -9.30 -11.28 -2.61
N LEU A 132 -10.57 -11.57 -2.88
CA LEU A 132 -11.38 -12.47 -2.06
C LEU A 132 -11.29 -13.88 -2.63
N VAL A 133 -10.81 -14.82 -1.83
CA VAL A 133 -10.60 -16.20 -2.25
C VAL A 133 -11.34 -17.17 -1.34
N PRO A 134 -11.79 -18.33 -1.85
CA PRO A 134 -12.32 -19.39 -1.02
C PRO A 134 -11.19 -20.08 -0.24
N PHE A 135 -11.35 -20.18 1.08
CA PHE A 135 -10.40 -20.86 1.96
C PHE A 135 -11.14 -21.74 2.97
N GLY A 136 -10.97 -23.07 2.86
CA GLY A 136 -11.78 -24.03 3.63
C GLY A 136 -13.27 -23.82 3.37
N HIS A 137 -14.05 -23.64 4.44
CA HIS A 137 -15.49 -23.37 4.42
C HIS A 137 -15.85 -21.87 4.44
N ARG A 138 -14.85 -20.99 4.40
CA ARG A 138 -15.01 -19.52 4.45
C ARG A 138 -14.32 -18.83 3.28
N SER A 139 -14.49 -17.53 3.17
CA SER A 139 -13.67 -16.69 2.32
C SER A 139 -12.57 -16.02 3.14
N ALA A 140 -11.45 -15.72 2.48
CA ALA A 140 -10.34 -14.97 3.07
C ALA A 140 -9.90 -13.87 2.12
N VAL A 141 -9.33 -12.81 2.67
CA VAL A 141 -8.59 -11.81 1.88
C VAL A 141 -7.18 -12.32 1.67
N GLY A 142 -6.71 -12.21 0.44
CA GLY A 142 -5.34 -12.51 0.08
C GLY A 142 -4.78 -11.45 -0.86
N PHE A 143 -3.47 -11.51 -1.09
CA PHE A 143 -2.75 -10.56 -1.94
C PHE A 143 -2.08 -11.32 -3.08
N VAL A 144 -2.27 -10.82 -4.29
CA VAL A 144 -1.66 -11.41 -5.50
C VAL A 144 -0.16 -11.10 -5.50
N VAL A 145 0.65 -12.16 -5.51
CA VAL A 145 2.11 -12.05 -5.52
C VAL A 145 2.75 -12.57 -6.81
N GLY A 146 1.97 -13.24 -7.65
CA GLY A 146 2.40 -13.71 -8.97
C GLY A 146 1.21 -14.03 -9.85
N ILE A 147 1.37 -13.85 -11.14
CA ILE A 147 0.37 -14.18 -12.18
C ILE A 147 1.11 -14.84 -13.33
N ALA A 148 0.66 -16.05 -13.72
CA ALA A 148 1.16 -16.74 -14.90
C ALA A 148 0.00 -16.99 -15.87
N PRO A 149 0.12 -16.64 -17.15
CA PRO A 149 -0.84 -17.05 -18.17
C PRO A 149 -0.85 -18.58 -18.28
N PHE A 150 -2.02 -19.16 -18.52
CA PHE A 150 -2.19 -20.59 -18.73
C PHE A 150 -3.09 -20.84 -19.93
N ALA A 151 -2.54 -21.46 -20.96
CA ALA A 151 -3.20 -21.72 -22.24
C ALA A 151 -3.51 -23.21 -22.45
N PRO A 152 -4.42 -23.55 -23.37
CA PRO A 152 -4.63 -24.93 -23.77
C PRO A 152 -3.34 -25.55 -24.30
N GLY A 153 -2.90 -26.66 -23.70
CA GLY A 153 -1.67 -27.37 -24.04
C GLY A 153 -0.53 -27.16 -23.03
N ASP A 154 -0.66 -26.21 -22.11
CA ASP A 154 0.29 -26.03 -21.02
C ASP A 154 0.15 -27.15 -19.97
N SER A 155 1.27 -27.54 -19.38
CA SER A 155 1.30 -28.49 -18.27
C SER A 155 1.30 -27.75 -16.93
N PHE A 156 0.50 -28.24 -15.98
CA PHE A 156 0.57 -27.73 -14.61
C PHE A 156 1.93 -28.06 -13.97
N PRO A 157 2.44 -27.17 -13.10
CA PRO A 157 3.53 -27.52 -12.20
C PRO A 157 3.23 -28.84 -11.44
N GLU A 158 4.26 -29.66 -11.16
CA GLU A 158 4.10 -31.00 -10.60
C GLU A 158 3.35 -31.02 -9.24
N ASP A 159 3.42 -29.95 -8.50
CA ASP A 159 2.81 -29.75 -7.19
C ASP A 159 1.36 -29.23 -7.26
N ILE A 160 0.85 -28.86 -8.43
CA ILE A 160 -0.50 -28.28 -8.61
C ILE A 160 -1.44 -29.30 -9.25
N LYS A 161 -2.50 -29.66 -8.51
CA LYS A 161 -3.57 -30.54 -9.02
C LYS A 161 -4.76 -29.69 -9.47
N PRO A 162 -5.22 -29.82 -10.74
CA PRO A 162 -6.34 -29.03 -11.27
C PRO A 162 -7.62 -29.09 -10.44
N ASN A 163 -7.94 -30.28 -9.89
CA ASN A 163 -9.13 -30.50 -9.08
C ASN A 163 -9.10 -29.81 -7.70
N GLN A 164 -7.94 -29.36 -7.25
CA GLN A 164 -7.76 -28.62 -5.99
C GLN A 164 -7.76 -27.11 -6.19
N LEU A 165 -7.64 -26.65 -7.44
CA LEU A 165 -7.67 -25.22 -7.75
C LEU A 165 -9.06 -24.64 -7.54
N LYS A 166 -9.10 -23.45 -6.96
CA LYS A 166 -10.34 -22.68 -6.73
C LYS A 166 -10.27 -21.36 -7.49
N GLU A 167 -11.43 -20.90 -7.92
CA GLU A 167 -11.54 -19.60 -8.61
C GLU A 167 -11.48 -18.44 -7.60
N ILE A 168 -10.80 -17.34 -7.98
CA ILE A 168 -10.85 -16.08 -7.25
C ILE A 168 -12.29 -15.55 -7.33
N LYS A 169 -12.86 -15.18 -6.19
CA LYS A 169 -14.23 -14.69 -6.12
C LYS A 169 -14.36 -13.25 -6.61
N GLU A 170 -13.45 -12.38 -6.14
CA GLU A 170 -13.53 -10.94 -6.38
C GLU A 170 -12.15 -10.29 -6.30
N VAL A 171 -11.93 -9.24 -7.11
CA VAL A 171 -10.77 -8.34 -7.00
C VAL A 171 -11.19 -7.14 -6.16
N LEU A 172 -10.56 -6.94 -5.00
CA LEU A 172 -11.00 -6.00 -3.98
C LEU A 172 -10.31 -4.64 -4.06
N SER A 173 -9.16 -4.55 -4.73
CA SER A 173 -8.39 -3.31 -4.80
C SER A 173 -7.57 -3.22 -6.07
N LYS A 174 -7.14 -1.99 -6.40
CA LYS A 174 -5.97 -1.76 -7.26
C LYS A 174 -4.71 -2.28 -6.56
N PRO A 175 -3.60 -2.49 -7.30
CA PRO A 175 -2.34 -2.93 -6.70
C PRO A 175 -1.89 -2.06 -5.54
N TYR A 176 -1.59 -2.67 -4.41
CA TYR A 176 -0.99 -2.01 -3.25
C TYR A 176 0.53 -1.91 -3.36
N PHE A 177 1.15 -2.89 -4.01
CA PHE A 177 2.60 -2.97 -4.21
C PHE A 177 2.91 -3.44 -5.63
N THR A 178 4.17 -3.26 -6.03
CA THR A 178 4.67 -3.69 -7.33
C THR A 178 5.17 -5.14 -7.27
N GLU A 179 5.48 -5.72 -8.43
CA GLU A 179 6.13 -7.04 -8.52
C GLU A 179 7.48 -7.06 -7.79
N ILE A 180 8.26 -5.97 -7.88
CA ILE A 180 9.51 -5.84 -7.12
C ILE A 180 9.22 -5.86 -5.61
N GLY A 181 8.14 -5.22 -5.16
CA GLY A 181 7.69 -5.27 -3.76
C GLY A 181 7.37 -6.69 -3.30
N ALA A 182 6.67 -7.48 -4.13
CA ALA A 182 6.38 -8.88 -3.83
C ALA A 182 7.67 -9.72 -3.73
N ARG A 183 8.60 -9.54 -4.69
CA ARG A 183 9.90 -10.23 -4.67
C ARG A 183 10.77 -9.80 -3.49
N CYS A 184 10.73 -8.52 -3.11
CA CYS A 184 11.42 -8.04 -1.91
C CYS A 184 10.86 -8.68 -0.63
N ALA A 185 9.55 -8.80 -0.52
CA ALA A 185 8.93 -9.47 0.62
C ALA A 185 9.33 -10.95 0.70
N ALA A 186 9.43 -11.66 -0.44
CA ALA A 186 9.92 -13.04 -0.49
C ALA A 186 11.39 -13.12 -0.07
N PHE A 187 12.25 -12.25 -0.61
CA PHE A 187 13.65 -12.13 -0.18
C PHE A 187 13.78 -11.91 1.33
N MET A 188 12.96 -11.01 1.89
CA MET A 188 12.99 -10.73 3.33
C MET A 188 12.52 -11.92 4.17
N ALA A 189 11.48 -12.62 3.73
CA ALA A 189 10.97 -13.82 4.39
C ALA A 189 12.05 -14.90 4.47
N GLU A 190 12.75 -15.17 3.38
CA GLU A 190 13.84 -16.13 3.31
C GLU A 190 15.07 -15.67 4.11
N ARG A 191 15.55 -14.45 3.88
CA ARG A 191 16.79 -13.92 4.45
C ARG A 191 16.73 -13.75 5.96
N TYR A 192 15.56 -13.38 6.51
CA TYR A 192 15.37 -13.10 7.94
C TYR A 192 14.49 -14.14 8.64
N ILE A 193 14.19 -15.26 7.97
CA ILE A 193 13.41 -16.39 8.51
C ILE A 193 12.12 -15.86 9.14
N ALA A 194 11.38 -15.09 8.36
CA ALA A 194 10.15 -14.43 8.81
C ALA A 194 8.96 -14.88 7.98
N PRO A 195 7.74 -14.85 8.52
CA PRO A 195 6.55 -15.14 7.73
C PRO A 195 6.45 -14.24 6.50
N PHE A 196 6.12 -14.83 5.35
CA PHE A 196 5.94 -14.07 4.11
C PHE A 196 4.80 -13.06 4.25
N SER A 197 3.70 -13.47 4.89
CA SER A 197 2.57 -12.59 5.21
C SER A 197 2.99 -11.36 6.04
N SER A 198 3.94 -11.51 6.96
CA SER A 198 4.48 -10.38 7.74
C SER A 198 5.38 -9.48 6.88
N SER A 199 6.15 -10.05 5.96
CA SER A 199 7.02 -9.30 5.06
C SER A 199 6.21 -8.49 4.04
N ILE A 200 5.17 -9.08 3.43
CA ILE A 200 4.34 -8.40 2.45
C ILE A 200 3.52 -7.25 3.06
N ARG A 201 3.16 -7.35 4.34
CA ARG A 201 2.45 -6.29 5.06
C ARG A 201 3.23 -4.98 5.16
N LEU A 202 4.55 -5.00 5.06
CA LEU A 202 5.37 -3.78 5.05
C LEU A 202 5.10 -2.90 3.81
N PHE A 203 4.65 -3.50 2.72
CA PHE A 203 4.33 -2.82 1.47
C PHE A 203 2.86 -2.38 1.37
N MET A 204 2.05 -2.66 2.40
CA MET A 204 0.62 -2.37 2.40
C MET A 204 0.30 -0.95 2.86
N PRO A 205 -0.83 -0.39 2.41
CA PRO A 205 -1.30 0.89 2.91
C PRO A 205 -1.65 0.79 4.40
N PRO A 206 -1.26 1.75 5.22
CA PRO A 206 -1.60 1.76 6.63
C PRO A 206 -3.12 1.87 6.83
N GLY A 207 -3.72 0.81 7.40
CA GLY A 207 -5.17 0.76 7.71
C GLY A 207 -6.12 0.67 6.51
N GLY A 208 -5.59 0.58 5.28
CA GLY A 208 -6.36 0.60 4.03
C GLY A 208 -6.67 -0.78 3.45
N ILE A 209 -6.63 -1.85 4.25
CA ILE A 209 -6.85 -3.22 3.78
C ILE A 209 -8.26 -3.68 4.16
N PRO A 210 -9.07 -4.22 3.21
CA PRO A 210 -10.36 -4.84 3.52
C PRO A 210 -10.14 -6.11 4.37
N ARG A 211 -11.14 -6.49 5.18
CA ARG A 211 -11.07 -7.66 6.06
C ARG A 211 -12.31 -8.51 5.90
N VAL A 212 -12.18 -9.79 6.21
CA VAL A 212 -13.34 -10.69 6.36
C VAL A 212 -13.56 -10.92 7.84
N GLU A 213 -14.70 -10.49 8.34
CA GLU A 213 -15.08 -10.57 9.76
C GLU A 213 -16.36 -11.40 9.93
N TYR A 214 -16.49 -12.07 11.07
CA TYR A 214 -17.70 -12.83 11.40
C TYR A 214 -18.69 -11.89 12.10
N LEU A 215 -19.71 -11.46 11.35
CA LEU A 215 -20.72 -10.53 11.82
C LEU A 215 -22.12 -11.15 11.67
N GLU A 216 -22.96 -11.02 12.68
CA GLU A 216 -24.36 -11.47 12.65
C GLU A 216 -24.55 -12.93 12.18
N GLY A 217 -23.64 -13.84 12.59
CA GLY A 217 -23.71 -15.26 12.24
C GLY A 217 -23.16 -15.62 10.84
N THR A 218 -22.60 -14.65 10.09
CA THR A 218 -22.05 -14.87 8.75
C THR A 218 -20.69 -14.21 8.57
N TRP A 219 -19.87 -14.77 7.66
CA TRP A 219 -18.60 -14.15 7.27
C TRP A 219 -18.86 -13.06 6.24
N GLN A 220 -18.54 -11.81 6.57
CA GLN A 220 -18.78 -10.64 5.75
C GLN A 220 -17.48 -9.90 5.45
N LEU A 221 -17.39 -9.37 4.22
CA LEU A 221 -16.30 -8.49 3.82
C LEU A 221 -16.58 -7.09 4.36
N THR A 222 -15.65 -6.55 5.15
CA THR A 222 -15.72 -5.20 5.69
C THR A 222 -14.82 -4.25 4.91
N LYS A 223 -15.29 -3.00 4.72
CA LYS A 223 -14.49 -1.95 4.11
C LYS A 223 -13.26 -1.63 4.95
N PRO A 224 -12.15 -1.18 4.33
CA PRO A 224 -11.02 -0.64 5.05
C PRO A 224 -11.46 0.48 5.99
N LEU A 225 -10.88 0.53 7.19
CA LEU A 225 -11.13 1.62 8.16
C LEU A 225 -10.69 2.98 7.60
N ILE A 226 -9.68 2.98 6.74
CA ILE A 226 -9.13 4.16 6.12
C ILE A 226 -9.26 4.00 4.61
N HIS A 227 -9.87 4.99 4.00
CA HIS A 227 -10.11 5.08 2.56
C HIS A 227 -9.89 6.51 2.09
N GLU A 228 -9.92 6.66 0.80
CA GLU A 228 -9.89 7.96 0.13
C GLU A 228 -11.01 8.86 0.63
N VAL A 229 -10.69 10.12 0.86
CA VAL A 229 -11.69 11.12 1.20
C VAL A 229 -11.82 12.06 0.02
N ASP A 230 -13.00 12.06 -0.58
CA ASP A 230 -13.35 12.97 -1.65
C ASP A 230 -14.12 14.16 -1.08
N GLU A 231 -13.74 15.35 -1.51
CA GLU A 231 -14.48 16.58 -1.25
C GLU A 231 -15.22 17.01 -2.50
N ARG A 232 -16.43 17.48 -2.31
CA ARG A 232 -17.21 18.08 -3.40
C ARG A 232 -16.81 19.54 -3.57
N TRP A 233 -16.36 19.88 -4.77
CA TRP A 233 -16.01 21.22 -5.16
C TRP A 233 -17.07 21.77 -6.11
N VAL A 234 -17.37 23.05 -5.93
CA VAL A 234 -18.28 23.80 -6.82
C VAL A 234 -17.42 24.62 -7.77
N ILE A 235 -17.59 24.34 -9.06
CA ILE A 235 -16.84 24.98 -10.15
C ILE A 235 -17.79 25.91 -10.88
N ARG A 236 -17.35 27.15 -11.06
CA ARG A 236 -18.09 28.12 -11.87
C ARG A 236 -17.88 27.81 -13.35
N LEU A 237 -18.99 27.80 -14.12
CA LEU A 237 -18.96 27.64 -15.56
C LEU A 237 -19.21 29.01 -16.27
N ASP A 238 -18.82 29.13 -17.55
CA ASP A 238 -18.93 30.35 -18.32
C ASP A 238 -20.40 30.86 -18.40
N ALA A 239 -21.38 29.96 -18.37
CA ALA A 239 -22.79 30.27 -18.29
C ALA A 239 -23.17 31.08 -17.04
N ALA A 240 -22.33 31.10 -16.00
CA ALA A 240 -22.56 31.89 -14.80
C ALA A 240 -22.42 33.41 -15.04
N ASP A 241 -21.70 33.84 -16.06
CA ASP A 241 -21.50 35.26 -16.38
C ASP A 241 -22.76 35.92 -16.92
N SER A 242 -23.59 35.17 -17.65
CA SER A 242 -24.87 35.62 -18.20
C SER A 242 -26.09 35.28 -17.34
N PHE A 243 -25.87 34.47 -16.28
CA PHE A 243 -26.99 34.01 -15.46
C PHE A 243 -27.38 35.01 -14.39
N ILE A 244 -28.64 35.47 -14.41
CA ILE A 244 -29.22 36.36 -13.40
C ILE A 244 -30.17 35.54 -12.51
N PRO A 245 -29.85 35.37 -11.19
CA PRO A 245 -30.76 34.74 -10.25
C PRO A 245 -32.09 35.48 -10.14
N ARG A 246 -33.18 34.74 -9.93
CA ARG A 246 -34.50 35.35 -9.72
C ARG A 246 -34.50 36.29 -8.52
N LYS A 247 -35.33 37.34 -8.56
CA LYS A 247 -35.51 38.30 -7.47
C LYS A 247 -35.93 37.54 -6.18
N GLY A 248 -35.11 37.60 -5.12
CA GLY A 248 -35.29 36.83 -3.86
C GLY A 248 -34.46 35.55 -3.72
N ALA A 249 -33.76 35.08 -4.74
CA ALA A 249 -32.88 33.92 -4.64
C ALA A 249 -31.51 34.26 -4.01
N VAL A 250 -31.53 34.79 -2.79
CA VAL A 250 -30.36 35.33 -2.09
C VAL A 250 -29.24 34.31 -1.98
N LYS A 251 -29.53 33.02 -1.69
CA LYS A 251 -28.52 31.96 -1.61
C LYS A 251 -27.80 31.71 -2.94
N GLN A 252 -28.53 31.75 -4.06
CA GLN A 252 -27.93 31.62 -5.40
C GLN A 252 -26.98 32.78 -5.70
N GLN A 253 -27.39 34.02 -5.36
CA GLN A 253 -26.53 35.20 -5.55
C GLN A 253 -25.23 35.10 -4.76
N ARG A 254 -25.32 34.77 -3.46
CA ARG A 254 -24.14 34.65 -2.58
C ARG A 254 -23.16 33.57 -3.05
N VAL A 255 -23.67 32.38 -3.44
CA VAL A 255 -22.84 31.31 -3.98
C VAL A 255 -22.11 31.74 -5.26
N LEU A 256 -22.80 32.39 -6.20
CA LEU A 256 -22.19 32.86 -7.44
C LEU A 256 -21.18 33.98 -7.22
N GLU A 257 -21.42 34.83 -6.22
CA GLU A 257 -20.50 35.88 -5.85
C GLU A 257 -19.22 35.33 -5.20
N ALA A 258 -19.36 34.38 -4.29
CA ALA A 258 -18.21 33.66 -3.68
C ALA A 258 -17.37 32.95 -4.76
N LEU A 259 -17.99 32.32 -5.74
CA LEU A 259 -17.32 31.63 -6.83
C LEU A 259 -16.62 32.55 -7.85
N ARG A 260 -16.74 33.88 -7.74
CA ARG A 260 -15.96 34.83 -8.56
C ARG A 260 -14.48 34.80 -8.23
N GLN A 261 -14.12 34.40 -7.03
CA GLN A 261 -12.73 34.32 -6.57
C GLN A 261 -12.05 32.98 -6.89
N GLY A 262 -12.81 32.01 -7.39
CA GLY A 262 -12.33 30.68 -7.74
C GLY A 262 -13.27 29.56 -7.31
N ASP A 263 -12.85 28.33 -7.54
CA ASP A 263 -13.57 27.13 -7.12
C ASP A 263 -13.59 27.04 -5.59
N LEU A 264 -14.71 26.66 -5.00
CA LEU A 264 -14.89 26.56 -3.55
C LEU A 264 -15.42 25.18 -3.16
N ARG A 265 -15.07 24.75 -1.96
CA ARG A 265 -15.58 23.48 -1.39
C ARG A 265 -17.05 23.64 -1.00
N VAL A 266 -17.84 22.59 -1.21
CA VAL A 266 -19.24 22.57 -0.74
C VAL A 266 -19.30 22.72 0.79
N SER A 267 -18.32 22.19 1.54
CA SER A 267 -18.22 22.34 2.98
C SER A 267 -18.00 23.79 3.41
N GLU A 268 -17.11 24.55 2.77
CA GLU A 268 -16.88 25.97 3.01
C GLU A 268 -18.11 26.82 2.76
N LEU A 269 -18.73 26.63 1.60
CA LEU A 269 -19.98 27.31 1.26
C LEU A 269 -21.12 26.98 2.23
N THR A 270 -21.17 25.71 2.70
CA THR A 270 -22.22 25.31 3.66
C THR A 270 -21.95 25.86 5.07
N ALA A 271 -20.68 25.96 5.49
CA ALA A 271 -20.30 26.56 6.77
C ALA A 271 -20.67 28.06 6.80
N GLU A 272 -20.49 28.77 5.66
CA GLU A 272 -20.73 30.23 5.59
C GLU A 272 -22.20 30.57 5.35
N TYR A 273 -22.90 29.81 4.48
CA TYR A 273 -24.27 30.17 4.05
C TYR A 273 -25.36 29.19 4.50
N GLY A 274 -25.01 28.19 5.32
CA GLY A 274 -25.92 27.14 5.79
C GLY A 274 -26.22 26.10 4.72
N SER A 275 -27.30 25.33 4.89
CA SER A 275 -27.64 24.24 3.95
C SER A 275 -27.88 24.77 2.53
N LEU A 276 -27.13 24.24 1.55
CA LEU A 276 -27.11 24.66 0.16
C LEU A 276 -27.48 23.57 -0.84
N SER A 277 -27.83 22.35 -0.39
CA SER A 277 -28.02 21.19 -1.28
C SER A 277 -28.99 21.46 -2.44
N SER A 278 -30.18 22.05 -2.14
CA SER A 278 -31.16 22.40 -3.15
C SER A 278 -30.71 23.55 -4.06
N THR A 279 -29.96 24.51 -3.50
CA THR A 279 -29.44 25.66 -4.26
C THR A 279 -28.38 25.22 -5.27
N LEU A 280 -27.42 24.40 -4.83
CA LEU A 280 -26.36 23.86 -5.68
C LEU A 280 -26.93 22.95 -6.77
N SER A 281 -27.85 22.03 -6.44
CA SER A 281 -28.52 21.17 -7.42
C SER A 281 -29.32 21.98 -8.46
N SER A 282 -29.94 23.10 -8.03
CA SER A 282 -30.68 23.99 -8.96
C SER A 282 -29.73 24.75 -9.91
N LEU A 283 -28.55 25.21 -9.43
CA LEU A 283 -27.53 25.88 -10.24
C LEU A 283 -26.88 24.91 -11.23
N GLU A 284 -26.61 23.70 -10.77
CA GLU A 284 -26.02 22.63 -11.59
C GLU A 284 -26.96 22.20 -12.73
N LYS A 285 -28.22 21.97 -12.44
CA LYS A 285 -29.27 21.68 -13.46
C LYS A 285 -29.42 22.78 -14.52
N LYS A 286 -29.06 24.00 -14.17
CA LYS A 286 -29.10 25.14 -15.12
C LYS A 286 -27.77 25.32 -15.87
N GLY A 287 -26.78 24.44 -15.64
CA GLY A 287 -25.48 24.54 -16.27
C GLY A 287 -24.63 25.74 -15.85
N VAL A 288 -24.96 26.37 -14.71
CA VAL A 288 -24.26 27.55 -14.20
C VAL A 288 -23.01 27.19 -13.37
N ILE A 289 -23.09 26.06 -12.68
CA ILE A 289 -22.00 25.45 -11.93
C ILE A 289 -21.89 23.96 -12.27
N ARG A 290 -20.76 23.38 -11.93
CA ARG A 290 -20.53 21.94 -11.93
C ARG A 290 -20.04 21.51 -10.54
N ILE A 291 -20.52 20.37 -10.03
CA ILE A 291 -20.03 19.78 -8.80
C ILE A 291 -19.09 18.65 -9.17
N GLU A 292 -17.83 18.79 -8.81
CA GLU A 292 -16.81 17.76 -8.97
C GLU A 292 -16.41 17.16 -7.63
N GLN A 293 -16.17 15.85 -7.62
CA GLN A 293 -15.48 15.20 -6.52
C GLN A 293 -13.98 15.34 -6.76
N ARG A 294 -13.30 16.05 -5.87
CA ARG A 294 -11.85 16.17 -5.88
C ARG A 294 -11.29 15.51 -4.63
N ARG A 295 -10.23 14.75 -4.80
CA ARG A 295 -9.58 14.08 -3.69
C ARG A 295 -9.03 15.09 -2.70
N ARG A 296 -9.33 14.89 -1.42
CA ARG A 296 -8.71 15.63 -0.32
C ARG A 296 -7.53 14.84 0.23
N LEU A 297 -6.32 15.40 0.15
CA LEU A 297 -5.17 14.90 0.87
C LEU A 297 -5.21 15.49 2.31
N ARG A 298 -5.27 14.60 3.30
CA ARG A 298 -5.10 14.99 4.70
C ARG A 298 -3.65 15.43 4.88
N SER A 299 -3.43 16.67 5.22
CA SER A 299 -2.10 17.22 5.50
C SER A 299 -2.06 17.69 6.95
N PRO A 300 -0.98 17.46 7.69
CA PRO A 300 -0.83 18.04 9.04
C PRO A 300 -0.99 19.55 8.96
N GLU A 301 -1.87 20.12 9.79
CA GLU A 301 -2.23 21.56 9.77
C GLU A 301 -1.05 22.51 9.99
N ASP A 302 0.03 22.04 10.63
CA ASP A 302 1.20 22.86 10.97
C ASP A 302 2.16 23.15 9.80
N GLN A 303 1.87 22.72 8.57
CA GLN A 303 2.85 22.79 7.49
C GLN A 303 2.61 23.91 6.47
N SER A 304 1.47 24.61 6.53
CA SER A 304 1.12 25.60 5.50
C SER A 304 1.87 26.93 5.60
N GLU A 305 2.34 27.34 6.78
CA GLU A 305 2.98 28.65 6.96
C GLU A 305 4.51 28.66 6.77
N VAL A 306 5.18 27.53 6.96
CA VAL A 306 6.66 27.45 6.87
C VAL A 306 7.15 27.29 5.43
N PHE A 307 6.26 26.97 4.47
CA PHE A 307 6.65 26.56 3.11
C PHE A 307 6.68 27.67 2.07
N SER A 308 6.41 28.92 2.40
CA SER A 308 6.39 30.03 1.42
C SER A 308 7.75 30.49 0.92
N ALA A 309 8.84 30.07 1.51
CA ALA A 309 10.18 30.40 1.06
C ALA A 309 10.78 29.28 0.18
N ARG A 310 10.36 29.19 -1.09
CA ARG A 310 11.18 28.51 -2.12
C ARG A 310 12.54 29.20 -2.14
N THR A 311 13.55 28.54 -1.64
CA THR A 311 14.94 29.00 -1.79
C THR A 311 15.28 28.88 -3.28
N LYS A 312 15.05 29.97 -4.03
CA LYS A 312 15.25 30.01 -5.49
C LYS A 312 16.71 29.90 -5.93
N VAL A 313 17.65 30.00 -5.00
CA VAL A 313 19.08 30.02 -5.31
C VAL A 313 19.69 28.70 -4.86
N LYS A 314 20.18 27.91 -5.83
CA LYS A 314 20.97 26.71 -5.53
C LYS A 314 22.33 27.16 -5.01
N PRO A 315 22.82 26.61 -3.88
CA PRO A 315 24.16 26.91 -3.43
C PRO A 315 25.19 26.37 -4.44
N LEU A 316 26.31 27.08 -4.56
CA LEU A 316 27.45 26.56 -5.31
C LEU A 316 28.05 25.38 -4.55
N LEU A 317 28.23 24.27 -5.23
CA LEU A 317 28.82 23.07 -4.66
C LEU A 317 30.32 23.29 -4.38
N THR A 318 30.80 22.78 -3.27
CA THR A 318 32.24 22.69 -2.98
C THR A 318 32.90 21.61 -3.83
N GLN A 319 34.25 21.59 -3.87
CA GLN A 319 35.00 20.59 -4.62
C GLN A 319 34.69 19.16 -4.13
N ASP A 320 34.58 18.98 -2.81
CA ASP A 320 34.23 17.68 -2.21
C ASP A 320 32.83 17.23 -2.62
N GLN A 321 31.86 18.15 -2.63
CA GLN A 321 30.49 17.86 -3.07
C GLN A 321 30.43 17.50 -4.56
N HIS A 322 31.14 18.21 -5.41
CA HIS A 322 31.25 17.89 -6.84
C HIS A 322 31.83 16.50 -7.05
N ARG A 323 32.92 16.16 -6.34
CA ARG A 323 33.53 14.82 -6.40
C ARG A 323 32.54 13.73 -5.99
N ALA A 324 31.83 13.92 -4.86
CA ALA A 324 30.82 12.96 -4.39
C ALA A 324 29.69 12.79 -5.40
N LEU A 325 29.18 13.89 -5.95
CA LEU A 325 28.12 13.86 -6.97
C LEU A 325 28.58 13.10 -8.22
N SER A 326 29.79 13.37 -8.71
CA SER A 326 30.33 12.70 -9.91
C SER A 326 30.48 11.18 -9.70
N VAL A 327 30.86 10.73 -8.50
CA VAL A 327 30.89 9.28 -8.21
C VAL A 327 29.49 8.70 -8.22
N ILE A 328 28.49 9.37 -7.60
CA ILE A 328 27.10 8.91 -7.63
C ILE A 328 26.57 8.82 -9.06
N GLU A 329 26.88 9.83 -9.91
CA GLU A 329 26.48 9.84 -11.32
C GLU A 329 27.05 8.66 -12.11
N ASN A 330 28.34 8.40 -11.94
CA ASN A 330 29.00 7.29 -12.61
C ASN A 330 28.42 5.93 -12.19
N VAL A 331 28.21 5.75 -10.89
CA VAL A 331 27.61 4.53 -10.34
C VAL A 331 26.15 4.37 -10.79
N ALA A 332 25.37 5.44 -10.77
CA ALA A 332 23.98 5.42 -11.23
C ALA A 332 23.85 5.09 -12.73
N ALA A 333 24.82 5.51 -13.54
CA ALA A 333 24.84 5.23 -14.97
C ALA A 333 25.00 3.73 -15.29
N ALA A 334 25.67 2.97 -14.40
CA ALA A 334 25.85 1.52 -14.56
C ALA A 334 24.54 0.73 -14.34
N GLN A 335 23.55 1.30 -13.64
CA GLN A 335 22.27 0.68 -13.29
C GLN A 335 22.39 -0.72 -12.63
N ALA A 336 23.51 -0.95 -11.93
CA ALA A 336 23.84 -2.25 -11.33
C ALA A 336 23.42 -2.37 -9.86
N GLY A 337 22.79 -1.34 -9.27
CA GLY A 337 22.40 -1.34 -7.86
C GLY A 337 23.60 -1.27 -6.90
N GLU A 338 24.64 -0.59 -7.32
CA GLU A 338 25.86 -0.41 -6.53
C GLU A 338 25.67 0.65 -5.43
N VAL A 339 26.63 0.67 -4.49
CA VAL A 339 26.56 1.47 -3.28
C VAL A 339 27.63 2.55 -3.25
N VAL A 340 27.25 3.77 -2.89
CA VAL A 340 28.18 4.88 -2.63
C VAL A 340 28.12 5.26 -1.15
N LEU A 341 29.19 5.07 -0.41
CA LEU A 341 29.34 5.54 0.97
C LEU A 341 29.97 6.94 0.98
N ILE A 342 29.24 7.93 1.46
CA ILE A 342 29.75 9.28 1.70
C ILE A 342 30.21 9.38 3.16
N ASP A 343 31.50 9.31 3.36
CA ASP A 343 32.18 9.54 4.65
C ASP A 343 32.46 11.05 4.77
N GLY A 344 31.51 11.76 5.38
CA GLY A 344 31.56 13.23 5.37
C GLY A 344 31.29 13.81 6.75
N VAL A 345 32.17 14.71 7.20
CA VAL A 345 32.04 15.40 8.50
C VAL A 345 30.68 16.13 8.62
N THR A 346 30.25 16.35 9.86
CA THR A 346 29.04 17.15 10.11
C THR A 346 29.19 18.55 9.52
N GLY A 347 28.23 18.98 8.71
CA GLY A 347 28.28 20.27 8.01
C GLY A 347 29.10 20.26 6.69
N SER A 348 29.54 19.11 6.20
CA SER A 348 30.15 18.98 4.84
C SER A 348 29.15 19.22 3.71
N GLY A 349 27.85 19.21 4.01
CA GLY A 349 26.79 19.43 3.03
C GLY A 349 26.37 18.16 2.29
N LYS A 350 26.44 16.99 2.92
CA LYS A 350 25.94 15.69 2.38
C LYS A 350 24.52 15.86 1.81
N THR A 351 23.64 16.55 2.54
CA THR A 351 22.24 16.76 2.12
C THR A 351 22.14 17.46 0.76
N GLU A 352 23.03 18.44 0.44
CA GLU A 352 23.00 19.09 -0.88
C GLU A 352 23.42 18.14 -1.99
N VAL A 353 24.38 17.25 -1.74
CA VAL A 353 24.75 16.19 -2.68
C VAL A 353 23.55 15.27 -2.95
N TYR A 354 22.80 14.89 -1.90
CA TYR A 354 21.59 14.09 -2.08
C TYR A 354 20.55 14.82 -2.93
N LEU A 355 20.29 16.10 -2.64
CA LEU A 355 19.33 16.90 -3.41
C LEU A 355 19.70 16.99 -4.89
N CYS A 356 20.98 17.18 -5.22
CA CYS A 356 21.45 17.21 -6.60
C CYS A 356 21.31 15.83 -7.29
N ALA A 357 21.68 14.76 -6.61
CA ALA A 357 21.53 13.39 -7.14
C ALA A 357 20.05 13.00 -7.37
N ILE A 358 19.14 13.41 -6.47
CA ILE A 358 17.70 13.21 -6.62
C ILE A 358 17.16 13.99 -7.83
N GLU A 359 17.62 15.24 -8.08
CA GLU A 359 17.23 16.00 -9.26
C GLU A 359 17.55 15.24 -10.55
N GLN A 360 18.71 14.61 -10.61
CA GLN A 360 19.12 13.82 -11.77
C GLN A 360 18.25 12.58 -11.96
N ALA A 361 17.94 11.87 -10.89
CA ALA A 361 17.01 10.73 -10.94
C ALA A 361 15.62 11.16 -11.44
N LEU A 362 15.11 12.30 -10.93
CA LEU A 362 13.83 12.86 -11.37
C LEU A 362 13.83 13.30 -12.84
N ALA A 363 14.95 13.87 -13.33
CA ALA A 363 15.13 14.25 -14.73
C ALA A 363 15.08 13.02 -15.66
N GLN A 364 15.49 11.85 -15.17
CA GLN A 364 15.38 10.57 -15.90
C GLN A 364 13.98 9.93 -15.77
N GLY A 365 13.00 10.60 -15.14
CA GLY A 365 11.66 10.07 -14.90
C GLY A 365 11.56 9.11 -13.72
N LYS A 366 12.66 8.82 -13.00
CA LYS A 366 12.71 7.93 -11.85
C LYS A 366 12.37 8.66 -10.55
N GLY A 367 11.99 7.93 -9.51
CA GLY A 367 11.74 8.47 -8.17
C GLY A 367 12.93 8.29 -7.23
N ALA A 368 12.79 8.82 -6.02
CA ALA A 368 13.81 8.78 -4.98
C ALA A 368 13.21 8.39 -3.61
N ILE A 369 13.94 7.59 -2.85
CA ILE A 369 13.63 7.27 -1.46
C ILE A 369 14.75 7.83 -0.59
N VAL A 370 14.40 8.60 0.43
CA VAL A 370 15.35 9.19 1.39
C VAL A 370 14.96 8.75 2.78
N LEU A 371 15.82 7.97 3.39
CA LEU A 371 15.66 7.50 4.76
C LEU A 371 16.46 8.39 5.70
N VAL A 372 15.79 8.90 6.72
CA VAL A 372 16.37 9.76 7.76
C VAL A 372 16.00 9.15 9.11
N PRO A 373 16.93 9.10 10.09
CA PRO A 373 16.58 8.66 11.44
C PRO A 373 15.37 9.43 11.97
N GLU A 374 14.47 8.76 12.68
CA GLU A 374 13.22 9.39 13.12
C GLU A 374 13.44 10.63 13.98
N ILE A 375 14.52 10.64 14.78
CA ILE A 375 14.96 11.78 15.60
C ILE A 375 15.46 12.96 14.75
N SER A 376 16.00 12.69 13.57
CA SER A 376 16.53 13.69 12.62
C SER A 376 15.51 14.14 11.59
N LEU A 377 14.32 13.50 11.54
CA LEU A 377 13.22 13.88 10.64
C LEU A 377 12.46 15.09 11.22
N THR A 378 13.14 16.21 11.26
CA THR A 378 12.60 17.48 11.75
C THR A 378 11.81 18.23 10.66
N PRO A 379 10.92 19.17 11.03
CA PRO A 379 10.26 20.06 10.05
C PRO A 379 11.26 20.77 9.13
N GLN A 380 12.44 21.14 9.64
CA GLN A 380 13.51 21.77 8.84
C GLN A 380 14.08 20.82 7.78
N THR A 381 14.28 19.54 8.12
CA THR A 381 14.74 18.53 7.16
C THR A 381 13.72 18.35 6.06
N VAL A 382 12.44 18.19 6.40
CA VAL A 382 11.33 18.08 5.43
C VAL A 382 11.24 19.35 4.58
N ALA A 383 11.38 20.55 5.18
CA ALA A 383 11.33 21.83 4.48
C ALA A 383 12.41 21.95 3.40
N ARG A 384 13.62 21.42 3.62
CA ARG A 384 14.68 21.40 2.59
C ARG A 384 14.27 20.62 1.35
N PHE A 385 13.71 19.42 1.52
CA PHE A 385 13.25 18.60 0.40
C PHE A 385 12.05 19.24 -0.31
N ARG A 386 11.05 19.73 0.46
CA ARG A 386 9.89 20.41 -0.13
C ARG A 386 10.26 21.73 -0.81
N GLY A 387 11.21 22.50 -0.24
CA GLY A 387 11.72 23.71 -0.87
C GLY A 387 12.36 23.45 -2.23
N ARG A 388 12.95 22.26 -2.44
CA ARG A 388 13.59 21.85 -3.69
C ARG A 388 12.64 21.21 -4.68
N PHE A 389 11.76 20.31 -4.21
CA PHE A 389 10.95 19.43 -5.06
C PHE A 389 9.44 19.73 -4.98
N GLY A 390 9.00 20.65 -4.10
CA GLY A 390 7.59 21.05 -3.99
C GLY A 390 6.67 19.87 -3.63
N ASP A 391 5.55 19.77 -4.35
CA ASP A 391 4.48 18.81 -4.11
C ASP A 391 4.86 17.37 -4.49
N MET A 392 6.01 17.18 -5.17
CA MET A 392 6.52 15.83 -5.45
C MET A 392 7.03 15.10 -4.20
N VAL A 393 7.13 15.78 -3.04
CA VAL A 393 7.64 15.20 -1.80
C VAL A 393 6.51 14.62 -0.96
N ALA A 394 6.52 13.31 -0.77
CA ALA A 394 5.75 12.63 0.25
C ALA A 394 6.60 12.40 1.51
N VAL A 395 5.97 12.54 2.68
CA VAL A 395 6.63 12.33 3.97
C VAL A 395 5.96 11.18 4.72
N LEU A 396 6.74 10.22 5.21
CA LEU A 396 6.24 9.05 5.94
C LEU A 396 6.98 8.88 7.29
N HIS A 397 6.26 9.06 8.40
CA HIS A 397 6.81 8.86 9.75
C HIS A 397 5.75 8.38 10.76
N SER A 398 6.19 7.89 11.92
CA SER A 398 5.33 7.27 12.93
C SER A 398 4.34 8.23 13.59
N ARG A 399 4.65 9.55 13.67
CA ARG A 399 3.80 10.56 14.32
C ARG A 399 2.58 10.96 13.47
N MET A 400 2.55 10.60 12.19
CA MET A 400 1.40 10.86 11.33
C MET A 400 0.23 9.97 11.72
N SER A 401 -0.98 10.49 11.64
CA SER A 401 -2.20 9.69 11.74
C SER A 401 -2.22 8.63 10.62
N GLN A 402 -2.97 7.57 10.83
CA GLN A 402 -3.11 6.52 9.81
C GLN A 402 -3.70 7.07 8.51
N GLY A 403 -4.63 8.02 8.60
CA GLY A 403 -5.23 8.67 7.42
C GLY A 403 -4.24 9.50 6.62
N GLU A 404 -3.41 10.31 7.27
CA GLU A 404 -2.35 11.09 6.61
C GLU A 404 -1.32 10.16 5.95
N ARG A 405 -0.91 9.09 6.64
CA ARG A 405 0.02 8.10 6.08
C ARG A 405 -0.57 7.40 4.87
N TYR A 406 -1.86 7.07 4.89
CA TYR A 406 -2.56 6.50 3.75
C TYR A 406 -2.57 7.47 2.56
N ASP A 407 -2.88 8.75 2.78
CA ASP A 407 -2.93 9.74 1.72
C ASP A 407 -1.55 9.97 1.07
N GLN A 408 -0.48 10.02 1.87
CA GLN A 408 0.88 10.11 1.35
C GLN A 408 1.25 8.84 0.56
N TRP A 409 0.93 7.66 1.10
CA TRP A 409 1.16 6.38 0.44
C TRP A 409 0.43 6.31 -0.91
N ASP A 410 -0.81 6.76 -0.95
CA ASP A 410 -1.62 6.76 -2.18
C ASP A 410 -1.12 7.79 -3.21
N ALA A 411 -0.66 8.96 -2.78
CA ALA A 411 -0.03 9.95 -3.66
C ALA A 411 1.24 9.37 -4.32
N ILE A 412 2.02 8.56 -3.60
CA ILE A 412 3.18 7.85 -4.14
C ILE A 412 2.73 6.79 -5.15
N ARG A 413 1.76 5.94 -4.80
CA ARG A 413 1.21 4.89 -5.66
C ARG A 413 0.71 5.43 -6.99
N ASN A 414 0.03 6.57 -6.96
CA ASN A 414 -0.52 7.23 -8.15
C ASN A 414 0.52 8.06 -8.92
N GLY A 415 1.78 8.14 -8.44
CA GLY A 415 2.85 8.87 -9.11
C GLY A 415 2.79 10.39 -8.98
N VAL A 416 1.90 10.92 -8.12
CA VAL A 416 1.84 12.35 -7.78
C VAL A 416 3.10 12.75 -7.01
N SER A 417 3.47 11.96 -6.01
CA SER A 417 4.72 12.14 -5.27
C SER A 417 5.77 11.13 -5.76
N ARG A 418 6.95 11.64 -6.10
CA ARG A 418 8.07 10.85 -6.61
C ARG A 418 9.31 10.91 -5.74
N VAL A 419 9.33 11.75 -4.72
CA VAL A 419 10.38 11.82 -3.71
C VAL A 419 9.77 11.45 -2.36
N VAL A 420 10.20 10.34 -1.79
CA VAL A 420 9.71 9.86 -0.50
C VAL A 420 10.76 10.15 0.55
N VAL A 421 10.41 10.91 1.58
CA VAL A 421 11.28 11.21 2.72
C VAL A 421 10.65 10.62 3.98
N GLY A 422 11.40 9.84 4.74
CA GLY A 422 10.82 9.26 5.93
C GLY A 422 11.77 8.43 6.78
N ALA A 423 11.21 7.81 7.81
CA ALA A 423 11.91 6.86 8.64
C ALA A 423 12.08 5.51 7.88
N ARG A 424 12.70 4.55 8.53
CA ARG A 424 12.97 3.20 7.99
C ARG A 424 11.82 2.59 7.15
N SER A 425 10.57 2.74 7.59
CA SER A 425 9.41 2.18 6.89
C SER A 425 9.12 2.83 5.53
N ALA A 426 9.66 4.01 5.25
CA ALA A 426 9.52 4.68 3.97
C ALA A 426 10.22 3.92 2.82
N LEU A 427 11.13 2.99 3.13
CA LEU A 427 11.77 2.10 2.16
C LEU A 427 10.76 1.27 1.35
N PHE A 428 9.62 0.96 1.94
CA PHE A 428 8.58 0.11 1.34
C PHE A 428 7.48 0.90 0.61
N ALA A 429 7.73 2.18 0.34
CA ALA A 429 6.79 3.03 -0.39
C ALA A 429 6.55 2.49 -1.82
N PRO A 430 5.32 2.57 -2.36
CA PRO A 430 4.94 1.96 -3.63
C PRO A 430 5.39 2.77 -4.85
N LEU A 431 6.66 3.18 -4.89
CA LEU A 431 7.27 3.81 -6.05
C LEU A 431 7.43 2.79 -7.18
N LYS A 432 6.95 3.14 -8.37
CA LYS A 432 7.03 2.24 -9.55
C LYS A 432 8.47 2.09 -10.07
N GLN A 433 9.20 3.18 -10.10
CA GLN A 433 10.59 3.21 -10.58
C GLN A 433 11.42 4.04 -9.60
N VAL A 434 12.46 3.44 -9.05
CA VAL A 434 13.40 4.11 -8.15
C VAL A 434 14.72 4.31 -8.88
N GLY A 435 15.27 5.52 -8.85
CA GLY A 435 16.59 5.84 -9.42
C GLY A 435 17.67 5.98 -8.38
N ILE A 436 17.27 6.36 -7.15
CA ILE A 436 18.19 6.56 -6.03
C ILE A 436 17.51 6.22 -4.70
N ILE A 437 18.23 5.53 -3.84
CA ILE A 437 17.88 5.33 -2.43
C ILE A 437 18.97 5.98 -1.60
N VAL A 438 18.60 6.85 -0.67
CA VAL A 438 19.52 7.53 0.26
C VAL A 438 19.23 7.05 1.67
N ILE A 439 20.27 6.68 2.43
CA ILE A 439 20.20 6.42 3.87
C ILE A 439 21.13 7.43 4.53
N ASP A 440 20.57 8.44 5.17
CA ASP A 440 21.32 9.43 5.94
C ASP A 440 21.60 8.90 7.35
N GLU A 441 22.78 9.25 7.92
CA GLU A 441 23.28 8.74 9.20
C GLU A 441 23.17 7.20 9.29
N GLU A 442 23.80 6.48 8.32
CA GLU A 442 23.65 5.04 8.12
C GLU A 442 24.06 4.21 9.35
N HIS A 443 24.88 4.78 10.23
CA HIS A 443 25.37 4.14 11.46
C HIS A 443 24.30 4.01 12.55
N GLU A 444 23.15 4.68 12.39
CA GLU A 444 22.09 4.70 13.38
C GLU A 444 21.45 3.32 13.59
N SER A 445 21.39 2.88 14.84
CA SER A 445 20.83 1.58 15.22
C SER A 445 19.35 1.44 14.89
N SER A 446 18.61 2.56 14.76
CA SER A 446 17.20 2.59 14.41
C SER A 446 16.90 2.00 13.01
N TYR A 447 17.92 1.83 12.17
CA TYR A 447 17.80 1.16 10.88
C TYR A 447 17.73 -0.38 10.98
N LYS A 448 17.87 -0.96 12.16
CA LYS A 448 17.55 -2.36 12.42
C LYS A 448 16.14 -2.50 12.98
N GLN A 449 15.35 -3.42 12.40
CA GLN A 449 14.01 -3.73 12.88
C GLN A 449 14.06 -4.72 14.04
N ASP A 450 13.37 -4.42 15.14
CA ASP A 450 13.34 -5.28 16.34
C ASP A 450 12.25 -6.35 16.27
N GLN A 451 11.15 -6.07 15.54
CA GLN A 451 10.05 -7.00 15.34
C GLN A 451 10.20 -7.75 14.01
N ALA A 452 9.59 -8.92 13.90
CA ALA A 452 9.60 -9.70 12.66
C ALA A 452 8.86 -8.98 11.52
N PRO A 453 9.46 -8.97 10.32
CA PRO A 453 10.79 -9.42 9.96
C PRO A 453 11.89 -8.51 10.54
N ARG A 454 12.90 -9.08 11.19
CA ARG A 454 14.00 -8.34 11.84
C ARG A 454 15.09 -7.93 10.85
N TYR A 455 14.70 -7.16 9.85
CA TYR A 455 15.59 -6.78 8.76
C TYR A 455 16.58 -5.67 9.12
N VAL A 456 17.69 -5.64 8.39
CA VAL A 456 18.63 -4.52 8.34
C VAL A 456 18.30 -3.68 7.13
N THR A 457 17.97 -2.39 7.34
CA THR A 457 17.49 -1.49 6.29
C THR A 457 18.47 -1.37 5.13
N ARG A 458 19.77 -1.27 5.40
CA ARG A 458 20.82 -1.20 4.39
C ARG A 458 20.82 -2.40 3.45
N ASP A 459 20.68 -3.61 3.97
CA ASP A 459 20.72 -4.83 3.16
C ASP A 459 19.46 -4.92 2.26
N VAL A 460 18.29 -4.55 2.77
CA VAL A 460 17.04 -4.51 1.99
C VAL A 460 17.09 -3.39 0.98
N ALA A 461 17.62 -2.22 1.33
CA ALA A 461 17.79 -1.09 0.41
C ALA A 461 18.75 -1.44 -0.74
N GLN A 462 19.84 -2.16 -0.46
CA GLN A 462 20.76 -2.62 -1.50
C GLN A 462 20.10 -3.64 -2.43
N TRP A 463 19.29 -4.55 -1.88
CA TRP A 463 18.51 -5.48 -2.70
C TRP A 463 17.52 -4.74 -3.61
N LEU A 464 16.76 -3.78 -3.06
CA LEU A 464 15.84 -2.94 -3.85
C LEU A 464 16.56 -2.11 -4.90
N ALA A 465 17.72 -1.54 -4.57
CA ALA A 465 18.53 -0.78 -5.53
C ALA A 465 18.94 -1.64 -6.72
N ARG A 466 19.36 -2.89 -6.50
CA ARG A 466 19.70 -3.84 -7.58
C ARG A 466 18.50 -4.15 -8.46
N GLU A 467 17.35 -4.43 -7.87
CA GLU A 467 16.12 -4.74 -8.63
C GLU A 467 15.60 -3.57 -9.47
N HIS A 468 15.80 -2.34 -9.00
CA HIS A 468 15.41 -1.13 -9.73
C HIS A 468 16.49 -0.59 -10.69
N GLY A 469 17.71 -1.13 -10.65
CA GLY A 469 18.86 -0.50 -11.31
C GLY A 469 19.11 0.91 -10.77
N ALA A 470 18.96 1.09 -9.45
CA ALA A 470 19.14 2.36 -8.74
C ALA A 470 20.49 2.41 -8.03
N VAL A 471 20.98 3.59 -7.69
CA VAL A 471 22.13 3.76 -6.82
C VAL A 471 21.67 3.83 -5.36
N LEU A 472 22.37 3.12 -4.45
CA LEU A 472 22.21 3.27 -3.01
C LEU A 472 23.30 4.21 -2.48
N VAL A 473 22.89 5.33 -1.88
CA VAL A 473 23.78 6.30 -1.26
C VAL A 473 23.64 6.21 0.26
N LEU A 474 24.73 5.90 0.93
CA LEU A 474 24.85 5.86 2.39
C LEU A 474 25.63 7.09 2.85
N GLY A 475 25.09 7.88 3.75
CA GLY A 475 25.78 9.04 4.30
C GLY A 475 25.99 8.93 5.80
N SER A 476 27.20 9.22 6.25
CA SER A 476 27.52 9.26 7.66
C SER A 476 28.71 10.18 7.95
N ALA A 477 28.73 10.75 9.16
CA ALA A 477 29.93 11.38 9.69
C ALA A 477 30.84 10.38 10.43
N THR A 478 30.26 9.26 10.82
CA THR A 478 30.91 8.15 11.56
C THR A 478 30.43 6.83 10.97
N PRO A 479 30.89 6.46 9.75
CA PRO A 479 30.43 5.25 9.10
C PRO A 479 30.57 4.00 9.96
N SER A 480 29.64 3.07 9.84
CA SER A 480 29.70 1.78 10.55
C SER A 480 30.90 0.96 10.07
N LEU A 481 31.43 0.12 10.93
CA LEU A 481 32.56 -0.78 10.59
C LEU A 481 32.18 -1.73 9.44
N GLU A 482 30.95 -2.19 9.42
CA GLU A 482 30.42 -3.04 8.36
C GLU A 482 30.37 -2.33 7.00
N ALA A 483 30.04 -1.04 6.96
CA ALA A 483 30.05 -0.25 5.72
C ALA A 483 31.48 -0.01 5.23
N LEU A 484 32.39 0.30 6.14
CA LEU A 484 33.80 0.50 5.81
C LEU A 484 34.46 -0.80 5.31
N GLU A 485 34.18 -1.93 5.96
CA GLU A 485 34.67 -3.24 5.52
C GLU A 485 34.16 -3.59 4.12
N ARG A 486 32.86 -3.37 3.85
CA ARG A 486 32.31 -3.61 2.52
C ARG A 486 32.96 -2.73 1.45
N CYS A 487 33.25 -1.47 1.74
CA CYS A 487 33.98 -0.61 0.81
C CYS A 487 35.41 -1.10 0.54
N ALA A 488 36.01 -1.83 1.48
CA ALA A 488 37.36 -2.40 1.30
C ALA A 488 37.35 -3.74 0.55
N CYS A 489 36.30 -4.54 0.67
CA CYS A 489 36.26 -5.93 0.21
C CYS A 489 35.32 -6.17 -0.98
N ASP A 490 34.30 -5.33 -1.18
CA ASP A 490 33.27 -5.48 -2.23
C ASP A 490 33.46 -4.42 -3.33
N PRO A 491 33.80 -4.79 -4.56
CA PRO A 491 34.03 -3.85 -5.65
C PRO A 491 32.76 -3.06 -6.07
N THR A 492 31.57 -3.48 -5.63
CA THR A 492 30.33 -2.75 -5.88
C THR A 492 30.04 -1.66 -4.84
N TRP A 493 30.97 -1.45 -3.88
CA TRP A 493 30.91 -0.42 -2.87
C TRP A 493 31.99 0.63 -3.06
N HIS A 494 31.58 1.87 -3.24
CA HIS A 494 32.46 3.00 -3.53
C HIS A 494 32.49 3.96 -2.35
N LYS A 495 33.65 4.29 -1.83
CA LYS A 495 33.82 5.27 -0.74
C LYS A 495 34.21 6.63 -1.29
N VAL A 496 33.54 7.68 -0.81
CA VAL A 496 33.89 9.08 -1.10
C VAL A 496 34.03 9.83 0.21
N GLU A 497 35.13 10.53 0.40
CA GLU A 497 35.40 11.34 1.59
C GLU A 497 35.05 12.81 1.36
N MET A 498 34.36 13.40 2.33
CA MET A 498 34.06 14.84 2.39
C MET A 498 34.59 15.42 3.73
N PRO A 499 35.93 15.62 3.83
CA PRO A 499 36.57 15.99 5.09
C PRO A 499 36.35 17.47 5.48
N ASN A 500 35.90 18.30 4.56
CA ASN A 500 35.79 19.74 4.78
C ASN A 500 34.34 20.17 5.01
N ARG A 501 34.14 21.11 5.96
CA ARG A 501 32.81 21.74 6.14
C ARG A 501 32.51 22.67 4.95
N ALA A 502 31.26 22.68 4.50
CA ALA A 502 30.83 23.47 3.37
C ALA A 502 31.02 25.00 3.57
N ASN A 503 30.99 25.48 4.81
CA ASN A 503 31.13 26.89 5.17
C ASN A 503 32.59 27.31 5.46
N GLY A 504 33.58 26.45 5.21
CA GLY A 504 35.00 26.80 5.37
C GLY A 504 35.44 27.16 6.80
N LYS A 505 34.63 26.80 7.83
CA LYS A 505 34.95 27.03 9.24
C LYS A 505 35.15 25.73 10.01
#